data_eefce96e621e686ada8a27c115ad83c0
#
_entry.id   eefce96e621e686ada8a27c115ad83c0
#
_cell.length_a   1.000
_cell.length_b   1.000
_cell.length_c   1.000
_cell.angle_alpha   90.00
_cell.angle_beta   90.00
_cell.angle_gamma   90.00
#
_symmetry.space_group_name_H-M   'P 1'
#
loop_
_entity.id
_entity.type
_entity.pdbx_description
1 polymer ?
#
loop_
_entity_poly.entity_id
_entity_poly.type
_entity_poly.pdbx_seq_one_letter_code
_entity_poly.pdbx_strand_id
1 'polypeptide(L)'
;MRKKSGLGNKKELNADLNLTPFIDLLSTCVCFLLITAVWIEIGTVEIKQTKGTDAEESPKISYDLDLVYKTPTDLKLNLKRNGKRVKSLAVKSESEEGFQASLSEIISSQITTFKNKTIEIATATITPRSTVNYGSLMQTLDTLRKNNIINIGVLSAGGR
;
A
#
# COMPACT_ATOMS: atom_id res chain seq x y z
N MET A 1 1.12 -86.77 32.47
CA MET A 1 0.30 -85.83 31.61
C MET A 1 0.84 -84.39 31.71
N ARG A 2 1.53 -83.91 30.69
CA ARG A 2 2.05 -82.57 30.65
C ARG A 2 1.32 -81.78 29.56
N LYS A 3 0.54 -80.78 29.96
CA LYS A 3 -0.12 -79.85 29.06
C LYS A 3 0.91 -78.87 28.52
N LYS A 4 1.11 -78.84 27.20
CA LYS A 4 1.84 -77.79 26.52
C LYS A 4 0.91 -76.58 26.34
N SER A 5 1.29 -75.47 26.97
CA SER A 5 0.68 -74.16 26.71
C SER A 5 1.17 -73.60 25.40
N GLY A 6 0.22 -73.33 24.50
CA GLY A 6 0.53 -72.75 23.19
C GLY A 6 1.02 -71.31 23.35
N LEU A 7 2.19 -70.99 22.80
CA LEU A 7 2.66 -69.64 22.58
C LEU A 7 1.77 -68.94 21.54
N GLY A 8 1.10 -67.89 21.98
CA GLY A 8 0.37 -67.01 21.08
C GLY A 8 1.33 -66.30 20.11
N ASN A 9 1.04 -66.48 18.82
CA ASN A 9 1.69 -65.76 17.72
C ASN A 9 1.45 -64.28 17.92
N LYS A 10 2.48 -63.51 18.29
CA LYS A 10 2.49 -62.08 18.17
C LYS A 10 2.55 -61.77 16.68
N LYS A 11 1.41 -61.37 16.11
CA LYS A 11 1.39 -60.70 14.81
C LYS A 11 2.17 -59.40 14.96
N GLU A 12 3.33 -59.33 14.37
CA GLU A 12 4.03 -58.08 14.13
C GLU A 12 3.19 -57.28 13.15
N LEU A 13 2.49 -56.26 13.66
CA LEU A 13 1.82 -55.26 12.86
C LEU A 13 2.90 -54.32 12.30
N ASN A 14 3.63 -54.78 11.29
CA ASN A 14 4.38 -53.90 10.41
C ASN A 14 3.37 -53.14 9.53
N ALA A 15 2.70 -52.18 10.13
CA ALA A 15 1.98 -51.18 9.37
C ALA A 15 3.03 -50.26 8.77
N ASP A 16 3.46 -50.51 7.55
CA ASP A 16 4.20 -49.57 6.75
C ASP A 16 3.35 -48.29 6.65
N LEU A 17 3.69 -47.31 7.47
CA LEU A 17 3.01 -46.01 7.50
C LEU A 17 3.31 -45.31 6.16
N ASN A 18 2.35 -45.34 5.24
CA ASN A 18 2.48 -44.63 3.99
C ASN A 18 2.43 -43.13 4.26
N LEU A 19 3.60 -42.48 4.26
CA LEU A 19 3.75 -41.04 4.52
C LEU A 19 3.42 -40.16 3.30
N THR A 20 3.24 -40.78 2.14
CA THR A 20 2.98 -40.06 0.86
C THR A 20 1.78 -39.09 0.97
N PRO A 21 0.61 -39.50 1.53
CA PRO A 21 -0.52 -38.57 1.66
C PRO A 21 -0.23 -37.37 2.56
N PHE A 22 0.61 -37.55 3.60
CA PHE A 22 0.98 -36.47 4.50
C PHE A 22 1.92 -35.48 3.81
N ILE A 23 2.86 -35.96 3.00
CA ILE A 23 3.78 -35.12 2.23
C ILE A 23 3.00 -34.30 1.20
N ASP A 24 2.04 -34.89 0.54
CA ASP A 24 1.19 -34.24 -0.46
C ASP A 24 0.33 -33.13 0.19
N LEU A 25 -0.29 -33.41 1.33
CA LEU A 25 -1.07 -32.44 2.08
C LEU A 25 -0.19 -31.27 2.57
N LEU A 26 1.01 -31.56 3.12
CA LEU A 26 1.95 -30.53 3.54
C LEU A 26 2.40 -29.66 2.36
N SER A 27 2.73 -30.28 1.22
CA SER A 27 3.15 -29.57 0.01
C SER A 27 2.06 -28.62 -0.49
N THR A 28 0.81 -29.09 -0.52
CA THR A 28 -0.34 -28.29 -0.91
C THR A 28 -0.57 -27.10 0.05
N CYS A 29 -0.46 -27.34 1.36
CA CYS A 29 -0.57 -26.27 2.35
C CYS A 29 0.53 -25.22 2.18
N VAL A 30 1.77 -25.64 1.97
CA VAL A 30 2.89 -24.69 1.74
C VAL A 30 2.68 -23.87 0.48
N CYS A 31 2.27 -24.50 -0.63
CA CYS A 31 1.95 -23.78 -1.86
C CYS A 31 0.82 -22.75 -1.64
N PHE A 32 -0.23 -23.13 -0.93
CA PHE A 32 -1.33 -22.23 -0.61
C PHE A 32 -0.88 -21.05 0.25
N LEU A 33 -0.06 -21.31 1.28
CA LEU A 33 0.49 -20.23 2.13
C LEU A 33 1.40 -19.30 1.34
N LEU A 34 2.21 -19.79 0.41
CA LEU A 34 3.04 -18.93 -0.44
C LEU A 34 2.19 -18.06 -1.35
N ILE A 35 1.15 -18.61 -1.97
CA ILE A 35 0.24 -17.82 -2.82
C ILE A 35 -0.49 -16.76 -1.99
N THR A 36 -1.00 -17.10 -0.81
CA THR A 36 -1.69 -16.13 0.06
C THR A 36 -0.75 -15.09 0.61
N ALA A 37 0.49 -15.44 0.97
CA ALA A 37 1.50 -14.48 1.44
C ALA A 37 1.83 -13.42 0.38
N VAL A 38 1.96 -13.80 -0.88
CA VAL A 38 2.22 -12.85 -1.99
C VAL A 38 1.08 -11.85 -2.15
N TRP A 39 -0.18 -12.25 -1.92
CA TRP A 39 -1.32 -11.32 -2.01
C TRP A 39 -1.38 -10.31 -0.85
N ILE A 40 -0.84 -10.65 0.31
CA ILE A 40 -0.82 -9.77 1.49
C ILE A 40 0.21 -8.66 1.33
N GLU A 41 1.31 -8.89 0.62
CA GLU A 41 2.39 -7.90 0.43
C GLU A 41 1.99 -6.72 -0.47
N ILE A 42 0.95 -6.86 -1.30
CA ILE A 42 0.45 -5.80 -2.19
C ILE A 42 -0.29 -4.68 -1.42
N GLY A 43 -0.64 -4.91 -0.15
CA GLY A 43 -1.42 -3.97 0.67
C GLY A 43 -0.66 -3.19 1.73
N THR A 44 0.59 -3.53 2.02
CA THR A 44 1.39 -2.82 3.01
C THR A 44 2.07 -1.60 2.41
N VAL A 45 1.44 -0.45 2.57
CA VAL A 45 2.14 0.83 2.49
C VAL A 45 3.13 0.86 3.64
N GLU A 46 4.41 0.65 3.37
CA GLU A 46 5.47 0.91 4.34
C GLU A 46 5.41 2.37 4.78
N ILE A 47 4.80 2.62 5.91
CA ILE A 47 5.03 3.85 6.64
C ILE A 47 6.45 3.70 7.23
N LYS A 48 7.46 4.19 6.53
CA LYS A 48 8.78 4.36 7.11
C LYS A 48 8.67 5.35 8.27
N GLN A 49 8.47 4.84 9.48
CA GLN A 49 8.82 5.58 10.66
C GLN A 49 10.34 5.75 10.61
N THR A 50 10.79 6.96 10.40
CA THR A 50 12.18 7.35 10.50
C THR A 50 12.59 7.15 11.95
N LYS A 51 13.14 5.98 12.27
CA LYS A 51 13.90 5.76 13.49
C LYS A 51 15.18 6.57 13.35
N GLY A 52 15.38 7.51 14.25
CA GLY A 52 16.57 8.34 14.29
C GLY A 52 17.82 7.46 14.37
N THR A 53 18.70 7.61 13.41
CA THR A 53 20.11 7.33 13.49
C THR A 53 20.83 8.63 13.26
N ASP A 54 21.70 8.95 14.20
CA ASP A 54 22.52 10.15 14.32
C ASP A 54 23.26 10.47 13.02
N ALA A 55 22.75 11.42 12.27
CA ALA A 55 23.51 12.25 11.39
C ALA A 55 22.87 13.65 11.53
N GLU A 56 23.63 14.64 11.91
CA GLU A 56 23.25 16.04 11.98
C GLU A 56 22.86 16.58 10.59
N GLU A 57 21.75 16.09 10.03
CA GLU A 57 21.05 16.79 8.96
C GLU A 57 20.05 17.73 9.63
N SER A 58 20.21 19.00 9.36
CA SER A 58 19.24 20.06 9.69
C SER A 58 17.83 19.52 9.49
N PRO A 59 16.87 19.72 10.41
CA PRO A 59 15.54 19.12 10.31
C PRO A 59 14.87 19.61 9.03
N LYS A 60 14.93 18.79 7.99
CA LYS A 60 14.17 19.03 6.75
C LYS A 60 12.71 19.01 7.14
N ILE A 61 12.06 20.15 6.95
CA ILE A 61 10.63 20.27 7.24
C ILE A 61 9.88 19.45 6.19
N SER A 62 9.39 18.29 6.60
CA SER A 62 8.60 17.42 5.74
C SER A 62 7.12 17.80 5.78
N TYR A 63 6.49 17.75 4.62
CA TYR A 63 5.07 17.99 4.46
C TYR A 63 4.41 16.78 3.81
N ASP A 64 3.17 16.53 4.19
CA ASP A 64 2.31 15.51 3.59
C ASP A 64 1.29 16.18 2.67
N LEU A 65 1.08 15.62 1.50
CA LEU A 65 0.15 16.10 0.51
C LEU A 65 -1.08 15.19 0.46
N ASP A 66 -2.23 15.72 0.81
CA ASP A 66 -3.51 15.00 0.76
C ASP A 66 -4.34 15.47 -0.44
N LEU A 67 -4.63 14.56 -1.35
CA LEU A 67 -5.48 14.78 -2.51
C LEU A 67 -6.82 14.07 -2.30
N VAL A 68 -7.88 14.82 -2.07
CA VAL A 68 -9.22 14.28 -1.82
C VAL A 68 -10.13 14.64 -2.99
N TYR A 69 -10.54 13.64 -3.74
CA TYR A 69 -11.53 13.82 -4.79
C TYR A 69 -12.92 14.02 -4.18
N LYS A 70 -13.64 15.03 -4.66
CA LYS A 70 -15.07 15.22 -4.37
C LYS A 70 -15.94 14.73 -5.53
N THR A 71 -15.53 15.06 -6.75
CA THR A 71 -16.10 14.59 -8.01
C THR A 71 -14.95 14.26 -8.97
N PRO A 72 -15.19 13.66 -10.14
CA PRO A 72 -14.13 13.42 -11.13
C PRO A 72 -13.37 14.67 -11.56
N THR A 73 -14.00 15.84 -11.48
CA THR A 73 -13.46 17.14 -11.89
C THR A 73 -13.28 18.15 -10.74
N ASP A 74 -13.49 17.73 -9.48
CA ASP A 74 -13.27 18.57 -8.28
C ASP A 74 -12.37 17.83 -7.29
N LEU A 75 -11.17 18.31 -7.13
CA LEU A 75 -10.14 17.76 -6.22
C LEU A 75 -9.72 18.83 -5.22
N LYS A 76 -9.66 18.42 -3.97
CA LYS A 76 -9.13 19.24 -2.88
C LYS A 76 -7.73 18.76 -2.50
N LEU A 77 -6.77 19.65 -2.65
CA LEU A 77 -5.38 19.43 -2.32
C LEU A 77 -5.09 20.09 -0.96
N ASN A 78 -4.74 19.28 0.03
CA ASN A 78 -4.40 19.76 1.36
C ASN A 78 -2.93 19.49 1.65
N LEU A 79 -2.20 20.51 2.03
CA LEU A 79 -0.84 20.40 2.53
C LEU A 79 -0.90 20.30 4.05
N LYS A 80 -0.32 19.26 4.61
CA LYS A 80 -0.24 19.03 6.06
C LYS A 80 1.21 19.08 6.53
N ARG A 81 1.42 19.56 7.73
CA ARG A 81 2.69 19.50 8.46
C ARG A 81 2.39 18.95 9.85
N ASN A 82 3.05 17.84 10.21
CA ASN A 82 2.80 17.16 11.49
C ASN A 82 1.29 16.87 11.72
N GLY A 83 0.58 16.39 10.69
CA GLY A 83 -0.86 16.11 10.76
C GLY A 83 -1.78 17.34 10.71
N LYS A 84 -1.26 18.56 10.88
CA LYS A 84 -2.05 19.80 10.82
C LYS A 84 -2.08 20.36 9.40
N ARG A 85 -3.26 20.75 8.93
CA ARG A 85 -3.44 21.39 7.63
C ARG A 85 -2.84 22.80 7.64
N VAL A 86 -1.89 23.04 6.74
CA VAL A 86 -1.23 24.34 6.58
C VAL A 86 -1.85 25.14 5.42
N LYS A 87 -2.15 24.44 4.31
CA LYS A 87 -2.71 25.06 3.11
C LYS A 87 -3.74 24.13 2.47
N SER A 88 -4.77 24.70 1.89
CA SER A 88 -5.78 23.96 1.12
C SER A 88 -6.05 24.69 -0.19
N LEU A 89 -6.03 23.95 -1.28
CA LEU A 89 -6.32 24.41 -2.63
C LEU A 89 -7.43 23.55 -3.21
N ALA A 90 -8.30 24.12 -4.00
CA ALA A 90 -9.30 23.38 -4.75
C ALA A 90 -9.00 23.52 -6.24
N VAL A 91 -9.00 22.40 -6.93
CA VAL A 91 -8.89 22.30 -8.38
C VAL A 91 -10.24 21.90 -8.89
N LYS A 92 -10.85 22.75 -9.71
CA LYS A 92 -12.16 22.49 -10.33
C LYS A 92 -12.07 22.77 -11.82
N SER A 93 -12.71 21.96 -12.62
CA SER A 93 -12.87 22.17 -14.05
C SER A 93 -14.22 21.66 -14.51
N GLU A 94 -14.69 22.15 -15.64
CA GLU A 94 -15.92 21.67 -16.28
C GLU A 94 -15.70 20.43 -17.16
N SER A 95 -14.44 20.15 -17.57
CA SER A 95 -14.07 19.00 -18.38
C SER A 95 -12.94 18.19 -17.74
N GLU A 96 -12.88 16.89 -18.02
CA GLU A 96 -11.81 16.01 -17.51
C GLU A 96 -10.43 16.39 -18.07
N GLU A 97 -10.34 16.76 -19.35
CA GLU A 97 -9.08 17.19 -19.97
C GLU A 97 -8.56 18.51 -19.39
N GLY A 98 -9.44 19.50 -19.24
CA GLY A 98 -9.11 20.76 -18.58
C GLY A 98 -8.74 20.58 -17.12
N PHE A 99 -9.35 19.60 -16.44
CA PHE A 99 -9.03 19.27 -15.06
C PHE A 99 -7.60 18.76 -14.92
N GLN A 100 -7.17 17.84 -15.77
CA GLN A 100 -5.81 17.28 -15.72
C GLN A 100 -4.74 18.32 -16.03
N ALA A 101 -4.98 19.21 -17.00
CA ALA A 101 -4.10 20.34 -17.30
C ALA A 101 -3.97 21.28 -16.09
N SER A 102 -5.09 21.69 -15.52
CA SER A 102 -5.11 22.57 -14.32
C SER A 102 -4.46 21.91 -13.11
N LEU A 103 -4.69 20.60 -12.93
CA LEU A 103 -4.08 19.84 -11.84
C LEU A 103 -2.55 19.80 -11.99
N SER A 104 -2.04 19.50 -13.17
CA SER A 104 -0.61 19.46 -13.44
C SER A 104 0.06 20.81 -13.22
N GLU A 105 -0.57 21.88 -13.65
CA GLU A 105 -0.08 23.24 -13.46
C GLU A 105 -0.05 23.65 -11.99
N ILE A 106 -1.13 23.40 -11.24
CA ILE A 106 -1.21 23.71 -9.82
C ILE A 106 -0.21 22.90 -9.01
N ILE A 107 -0.09 21.61 -9.27
CA ILE A 107 0.89 20.75 -8.57
C ILE A 107 2.31 21.24 -8.87
N SER A 108 2.65 21.49 -10.13
CA SER A 108 3.98 21.95 -10.53
C SER A 108 4.33 23.30 -9.91
N SER A 109 3.40 24.25 -9.93
CA SER A 109 3.60 25.57 -9.35
C SER A 109 3.76 25.55 -7.82
N GLN A 110 2.99 24.71 -7.14
CA GLN A 110 3.12 24.57 -5.68
C GLN A 110 4.44 23.87 -5.32
N ILE A 111 4.84 22.82 -6.02
CA ILE A 111 6.10 22.11 -5.77
C ILE A 111 7.29 23.03 -6.03
N THR A 112 7.26 23.84 -7.07
CA THR A 112 8.30 24.83 -7.34
C THR A 112 8.39 25.85 -6.20
N THR A 113 7.24 26.33 -5.69
CA THR A 113 7.19 27.23 -4.55
C THR A 113 7.75 26.58 -3.28
N PHE A 114 7.55 25.27 -3.10
CA PHE A 114 8.06 24.53 -1.96
C PHE A 114 9.56 24.27 -2.06
N LYS A 115 10.07 23.90 -3.24
CA LYS A 115 11.50 23.73 -3.49
C LYS A 115 12.29 25.00 -3.17
N ASN A 116 11.75 26.16 -3.51
CA ASN A 116 12.37 27.45 -3.20
C ASN A 116 12.40 27.76 -1.69
N LYS A 117 11.60 27.06 -0.87
CA LYS A 117 11.51 27.23 0.59
C LYS A 117 12.17 26.09 1.38
N THR A 118 12.98 25.23 0.75
CA THR A 118 13.60 24.06 1.42
C THR A 118 12.54 23.11 2.04
N ILE A 119 11.36 23.04 1.42
CA ILE A 119 10.27 22.17 1.86
C ILE A 119 10.32 20.89 1.02
N GLU A 120 10.36 19.75 1.68
CA GLU A 120 10.29 18.45 1.04
C GLU A 120 8.93 17.79 1.28
N ILE A 121 8.31 17.27 0.22
CA ILE A 121 7.06 16.52 0.34
C ILE A 121 7.45 15.06 0.60
N ALA A 122 7.21 14.59 1.83
CA ALA A 122 7.56 13.23 2.24
C ALA A 122 6.60 12.19 1.66
N THR A 123 5.31 12.47 1.71
CA THR A 123 4.26 11.54 1.26
C THR A 123 3.14 12.29 0.57
N ALA A 124 2.54 11.64 -0.43
CA ALA A 124 1.28 12.07 -1.03
C ALA A 124 0.22 10.98 -0.83
N THR A 125 -0.97 11.37 -0.40
CA THR A 125 -2.07 10.45 -0.20
C THR A 125 -3.23 10.86 -1.11
N ILE A 126 -3.74 9.93 -1.90
CA ILE A 126 -4.89 10.15 -2.77
C ILE A 126 -6.09 9.39 -2.21
N THR A 127 -7.18 10.10 -2.00
CA THR A 127 -8.47 9.53 -1.58
C THR A 127 -9.47 9.70 -2.72
N PRO A 128 -9.61 8.70 -3.63
CA PRO A 128 -10.58 8.74 -4.68
C PRO A 128 -11.98 8.46 -4.12
N ARG A 129 -13.02 9.01 -4.76
CA ARG A 129 -14.39 8.57 -4.56
C ARG A 129 -14.78 7.52 -5.61
N SER A 130 -15.83 6.76 -5.35
CA SER A 130 -16.34 5.71 -6.24
C SER A 130 -16.73 6.21 -7.65
N THR A 131 -16.95 7.50 -7.79
CA THR A 131 -17.32 8.16 -9.07
C THR A 131 -16.09 8.52 -9.92
N VAL A 132 -14.87 8.38 -9.39
CA VAL A 132 -13.63 8.77 -10.09
C VAL A 132 -13.19 7.63 -11.01
N ASN A 133 -12.97 7.96 -12.28
CA ASN A 133 -12.47 7.01 -13.26
C ASN A 133 -11.00 6.61 -12.93
N TYR A 134 -10.69 5.34 -13.14
CA TYR A 134 -9.33 4.81 -12.95
C TYR A 134 -8.28 5.55 -13.81
N GLY A 135 -8.65 5.94 -15.05
CA GLY A 135 -7.79 6.74 -15.92
C GLY A 135 -7.39 8.08 -15.29
N SER A 136 -8.34 8.82 -14.73
CA SER A 136 -8.08 10.09 -14.05
C SER A 136 -7.19 9.92 -12.81
N LEU A 137 -7.38 8.82 -12.07
CA LEU A 137 -6.52 8.48 -10.94
C LEU A 137 -5.08 8.21 -11.38
N MET A 138 -4.90 7.44 -12.46
CA MET A 138 -3.56 7.14 -13.00
C MET A 138 -2.85 8.39 -13.51
N GLN A 139 -3.54 9.27 -14.20
CA GLN A 139 -2.98 10.55 -14.65
C GLN A 139 -2.53 11.41 -13.47
N THR A 140 -3.29 11.41 -12.38
CA THR A 140 -2.89 12.12 -11.16
C THR A 140 -1.64 11.52 -10.53
N LEU A 141 -1.55 10.20 -10.46
CA LEU A 141 -0.36 9.48 -9.99
C LEU A 141 0.87 9.84 -10.85
N ASP A 142 0.72 9.84 -12.17
CA ASP A 142 1.80 10.18 -13.09
C ASP A 142 2.24 11.65 -12.93
N THR A 143 1.31 12.56 -12.70
CA THR A 143 1.61 13.96 -12.43
C THR A 143 2.41 14.13 -11.15
N LEU A 144 2.07 13.40 -10.09
CA LEU A 144 2.83 13.42 -8.83
C LEU A 144 4.24 12.84 -9.02
N ARG A 145 4.38 11.73 -9.73
CA ARG A 145 5.67 11.11 -10.02
C ARG A 145 6.58 11.99 -10.87
N LYS A 146 6.04 12.65 -11.90
CA LYS A 146 6.78 13.64 -12.72
C LYS A 146 7.36 14.78 -11.89
N ASN A 147 6.72 15.09 -10.76
CA ASN A 147 7.18 16.11 -9.83
C ASN A 147 8.06 15.56 -8.68
N ASN A 148 8.63 14.35 -8.85
CA ASN A 148 9.52 13.67 -7.89
C ASN A 148 8.86 13.31 -6.55
N ILE A 149 7.54 13.19 -6.49
CA ILE A 149 6.85 12.63 -5.34
C ILE A 149 6.76 11.13 -5.56
N ILE A 150 7.58 10.36 -4.86
CA ILE A 150 7.72 8.90 -5.05
C ILE A 150 6.81 8.14 -4.08
N ASN A 151 6.71 8.62 -2.85
CA ASN A 151 5.91 7.97 -1.81
C ASN A 151 4.44 8.36 -1.95
N ILE A 152 3.67 7.59 -2.71
CA ILE A 152 2.27 7.87 -2.98
C ILE A 152 1.42 6.71 -2.46
N GLY A 153 0.50 7.01 -1.55
CA GLY A 153 -0.52 6.09 -1.07
C GLY A 153 -1.89 6.38 -1.69
N VAL A 154 -2.66 5.35 -1.98
CA VAL A 154 -4.06 5.47 -2.39
C VAL A 154 -4.92 4.88 -1.28
N LEU A 155 -5.75 5.69 -0.66
CA LEU A 155 -6.69 5.25 0.36
C LEU A 155 -8.03 4.94 -0.32
N SER A 156 -8.57 3.76 -0.06
CA SER A 156 -9.96 3.50 -0.40
C SER A 156 -10.84 4.48 0.38
N ALA A 157 -11.76 5.16 -0.30
CA ALA A 157 -12.83 5.88 0.38
C ALA A 157 -13.65 4.83 1.14
N GLY A 158 -13.29 4.61 2.39
CA GLY A 158 -14.02 3.71 3.26
C GLY A 158 -15.48 4.11 3.24
N GLY A 159 -16.34 3.23 2.75
CA GLY A 159 -17.77 3.41 2.82
C GLY A 159 -18.16 3.57 4.29
N ARG A 160 -18.67 4.73 4.63
CA ARG A 160 -19.60 4.94 5.72
C ARG A 160 -20.94 5.15 5.11
#